data_189e35a52ef87b905db9027ad9cb42de
#
_entry.id   189e35a52ef87b905db9027ad9cb42de
#
_cell.length_a   1.000
_cell.length_b   1.000
_cell.length_c   1.000
_cell.angle_alpha   90.00
_cell.angle_beta   90.00
_cell.angle_gamma   90.00
#
_symmetry.space_group_name_H-M   'P 1'
#
loop_
_entity.id
_entity.type
_entity.pdbx_description
1 polymer ?
#
loop_
_entity_poly.entity_id
_entity_poly.type
_entity_poly.pdbx_seq_one_letter_code
_entity_poly.pdbx_strand_id
1 'polypeptide(L)'
;MTVNLDWENLGFSYMKLPYRYIAYYRNGQWEEGTLTEDATLHISESSPSLHYGQQAFEGLKAYRTKDGSIQLFRPDKNAERLQRTADRLLMPQVPTEMFVDAVKQVVRANEEYVPPYGTGGTLYIRPLLIGVGDIIGVKPAEEYIFTIFVMPVGNYFKGGLTPTNFIVSDDYDRAAPHGTGAAKVGGNYAASLLPGKIAKDKHFSDVIYLDPATHTKIEEVGSANFFGITKNDEFVTPLSPSILPSITKYSLLYLAEHRLGLKPIEGDVPLADLGKFTEAGACGTAAVISPIGGIQHGDDFHVFYSETEVGPVTRKLYDELTGIQFGDVEAPEGWIVKV
;
A
#
# COMPACT_ATOMS: atom_id res chain seq x y z
N MET A 1 -3.40 30.19 -7.70
CA MET A 1 -4.88 30.14 -7.88
C MET A 1 -5.36 28.99 -7.02
N THR A 2 -6.38 29.17 -6.20
CA THR A 2 -6.92 28.08 -5.39
C THR A 2 -7.63 27.10 -6.34
N VAL A 3 -7.20 25.85 -6.35
CA VAL A 3 -7.85 24.80 -7.15
C VAL A 3 -9.26 24.59 -6.59
N ASN A 4 -10.26 24.69 -7.47
CA ASN A 4 -11.65 24.47 -7.08
C ASN A 4 -12.01 22.99 -7.26
N LEU A 5 -11.67 22.16 -6.26
CA LEU A 5 -12.04 20.76 -6.20
C LEU A 5 -13.03 20.51 -5.05
N ASP A 6 -13.95 19.61 -5.28
CA ASP A 6 -14.83 19.10 -4.22
C ASP A 6 -14.06 18.08 -3.36
N TRP A 7 -13.32 18.59 -2.36
CA TRP A 7 -12.44 17.83 -1.49
C TRP A 7 -13.16 16.76 -0.67
N GLU A 8 -14.43 16.96 -0.37
CA GLU A 8 -15.23 16.04 0.44
C GLU A 8 -15.71 14.82 -0.38
N ASN A 9 -15.86 15.01 -1.70
CA ASN A 9 -16.35 13.97 -2.60
C ASN A 9 -15.28 13.34 -3.49
N LEU A 10 -14.00 13.56 -3.20
CA LEU A 10 -12.92 12.86 -3.89
C LEU A 10 -13.05 11.35 -3.74
N GLY A 11 -12.84 10.63 -4.84
CA GLY A 11 -12.70 9.18 -4.87
C GLY A 11 -11.23 8.75 -4.99
N PHE A 12 -11.02 7.55 -5.54
CA PHE A 12 -9.69 7.01 -5.88
C PHE A 12 -9.54 6.84 -7.40
N SER A 13 -10.20 7.71 -8.19
CA SER A 13 -10.11 7.70 -9.65
C SER A 13 -8.94 8.55 -10.12
N TYR A 14 -8.28 8.11 -11.21
CA TYR A 14 -7.16 8.86 -11.78
C TYR A 14 -7.57 10.28 -12.15
N MET A 15 -6.82 11.24 -11.63
CA MET A 15 -6.90 12.66 -11.98
C MET A 15 -5.54 13.09 -12.50
N LYS A 16 -5.49 13.56 -13.74
CA LYS A 16 -4.27 14.12 -14.32
C LYS A 16 -3.96 15.47 -13.66
N LEU A 17 -2.81 15.55 -12.99
CA LEU A 17 -2.28 16.81 -12.47
C LEU A 17 -1.23 17.41 -13.43
N PRO A 18 -0.84 18.70 -13.25
CA PRO A 18 0.10 19.36 -14.15
C PRO A 18 1.46 18.65 -14.24
N TYR A 19 2.06 18.29 -13.12
CA TYR A 19 3.44 17.84 -13.10
C TYR A 19 3.59 16.40 -12.64
N ARG A 20 4.56 15.70 -13.24
CA ARG A 20 5.13 14.42 -12.81
C ARG A 20 6.64 14.47 -12.89
N TYR A 21 7.30 13.56 -12.18
CA TYR A 21 8.74 13.39 -12.25
C TYR A 21 9.06 12.23 -13.19
N ILE A 22 10.15 12.37 -13.99
CA ILE A 22 10.68 11.30 -14.83
C ILE A 22 12.21 11.30 -14.81
N ALA A 23 12.80 10.12 -14.70
CA ALA A 23 14.22 9.87 -14.86
C ALA A 23 14.46 8.61 -15.69
N TYR A 24 15.56 8.59 -16.42
CA TYR A 24 15.95 7.47 -17.26
C TYR A 24 17.20 6.80 -16.71
N TYR A 25 17.26 5.46 -16.82
CA TYR A 25 18.48 4.71 -16.61
C TYR A 25 18.98 4.24 -17.97
N ARG A 26 20.16 4.72 -18.36
CA ARG A 26 20.80 4.42 -19.62
C ARG A 26 22.31 4.32 -19.43
N ASN A 27 22.96 3.51 -20.25
CA ASN A 27 24.42 3.34 -20.21
C ASN A 27 24.95 2.96 -18.80
N GLY A 28 24.16 2.19 -18.02
CA GLY A 28 24.54 1.71 -16.72
C GLY A 28 24.41 2.72 -15.57
N GLN A 29 23.72 3.85 -15.77
CA GLN A 29 23.57 4.89 -14.74
C GLN A 29 22.20 5.61 -14.85
N TRP A 30 21.75 6.18 -13.72
CA TRP A 30 20.63 7.11 -13.70
C TRP A 30 21.04 8.46 -14.28
N GLU A 31 20.23 8.97 -15.20
CA GLU A 31 20.30 10.36 -15.66
C GLU A 31 19.64 11.28 -14.61
N GLU A 32 19.92 12.57 -14.68
CA GLU A 32 19.22 13.57 -13.86
C GLU A 32 17.75 13.59 -14.23
N GLY A 33 16.90 13.41 -13.21
CA GLY A 33 15.45 13.41 -13.41
C GLY A 33 14.88 14.83 -13.47
N THR A 34 13.74 14.96 -14.13
CA THR A 34 13.09 16.25 -14.35
C THR A 34 11.58 16.19 -14.07
N LEU A 35 10.99 17.35 -13.80
CA LEU A 35 9.55 17.53 -13.84
C LEU A 35 9.08 17.71 -15.28
N THR A 36 7.95 17.08 -15.64
CA THR A 36 7.33 17.18 -16.95
C THR A 36 5.80 17.26 -16.85
N GLU A 37 5.17 17.90 -17.81
CA GLU A 37 3.70 17.96 -17.94
C GLU A 37 3.16 16.81 -18.83
N ASP A 38 4.04 16.11 -19.54
CA ASP A 38 3.65 14.97 -20.37
C ASP A 38 3.26 13.78 -19.51
N ALA A 39 2.00 13.38 -19.60
CA ALA A 39 1.43 12.24 -18.87
C ALA A 39 1.56 10.91 -19.64
N THR A 40 2.20 10.93 -20.81
CA THR A 40 2.35 9.76 -21.67
C THR A 40 3.77 9.22 -21.55
N LEU A 41 3.88 7.90 -21.39
CA LEU A 41 5.16 7.21 -21.49
C LEU A 41 5.31 6.68 -22.93
N HIS A 42 6.32 7.17 -23.63
CA HIS A 42 6.65 6.71 -24.98
C HIS A 42 7.63 5.55 -24.88
N ILE A 43 7.14 4.34 -25.07
CA ILE A 43 7.91 3.10 -24.96
C ILE A 43 7.72 2.24 -26.22
N SER A 44 8.70 1.39 -26.51
CA SER A 44 8.60 0.42 -27.61
C SER A 44 7.50 -0.62 -27.34
N GLU A 45 6.83 -1.08 -28.41
CA GLU A 45 5.88 -2.20 -28.31
C GLU A 45 6.53 -3.50 -27.81
N SER A 46 7.84 -3.66 -27.95
CA SER A 46 8.61 -4.81 -27.47
C SER A 46 9.20 -4.64 -26.08
N SER A 47 8.82 -3.59 -25.35
CA SER A 47 9.33 -3.34 -23.98
C SER A 47 9.04 -4.50 -23.02
N PRO A 48 10.01 -4.95 -22.22
CA PRO A 48 9.84 -6.07 -21.28
C PRO A 48 8.75 -5.85 -20.24
N SER A 49 8.47 -4.61 -19.89
CA SER A 49 7.36 -4.27 -18.98
C SER A 49 5.99 -4.66 -19.54
N LEU A 50 5.79 -4.61 -20.87
CA LEU A 50 4.52 -4.95 -21.52
C LEU A 50 4.32 -6.47 -21.65
N HIS A 51 5.38 -7.22 -21.93
CA HIS A 51 5.28 -8.65 -22.26
C HIS A 51 5.61 -9.54 -21.08
N TYR A 52 6.55 -9.15 -20.23
CA TYR A 52 7.09 -10.00 -19.16
C TYR A 52 6.91 -9.38 -17.76
N GLY A 53 6.19 -8.27 -17.67
CA GLY A 53 5.87 -7.63 -16.40
C GLY A 53 7.11 -7.14 -15.63
N GLN A 54 8.22 -6.80 -16.32
CA GLN A 54 9.41 -6.24 -15.66
C GLN A 54 9.12 -4.80 -15.22
N GLN A 55 8.37 -4.68 -14.14
CA GLN A 55 7.93 -3.43 -13.56
C GLN A 55 7.75 -3.55 -12.04
N ALA A 56 8.01 -2.46 -11.33
CA ALA A 56 7.82 -2.32 -9.90
C ALA A 56 7.12 -0.99 -9.63
N PHE A 57 6.28 -0.92 -8.60
CA PHE A 57 5.64 0.33 -8.23
C PHE A 57 5.60 0.52 -6.72
N GLU A 58 5.37 1.75 -6.31
CA GLU A 58 5.17 2.10 -4.92
C GLU A 58 3.88 2.89 -4.72
N GLY A 59 3.49 3.05 -3.48
CA GLY A 59 2.36 3.88 -3.09
C GLY A 59 2.61 4.48 -1.72
N LEU A 60 2.60 5.81 -1.65
CA LEU A 60 2.69 6.57 -0.43
C LEU A 60 1.81 7.81 -0.54
N LYS A 61 1.74 8.61 0.51
CA LYS A 61 0.86 9.78 0.57
C LYS A 61 1.59 10.99 1.10
N ALA A 62 1.19 12.17 0.65
CA ALA A 62 1.52 13.45 1.28
C ALA A 62 0.30 13.99 2.02
N TYR A 63 0.55 14.53 3.19
CA TYR A 63 -0.47 14.98 4.13
C TYR A 63 -0.29 16.47 4.41
N ARG A 64 -1.37 17.25 4.35
CA ARG A 64 -1.36 18.63 4.81
C ARG A 64 -1.66 18.67 6.30
N THR A 65 -0.78 19.28 7.06
CA THR A 65 -0.91 19.43 8.50
C THR A 65 -1.73 20.69 8.86
N LYS A 66 -2.11 20.82 10.12
CA LYS A 66 -2.95 21.93 10.62
C LYS A 66 -2.32 23.30 10.41
N ASP A 67 -0.99 23.40 10.45
CA ASP A 67 -0.24 24.65 10.20
C ASP A 67 -0.06 24.95 8.69
N GLY A 68 -0.60 24.10 7.82
CA GLY A 68 -0.53 24.23 6.36
C GLY A 68 0.71 23.62 5.73
N SER A 69 1.68 23.14 6.51
CA SER A 69 2.84 22.44 5.97
C SER A 69 2.46 21.08 5.36
N ILE A 70 3.35 20.52 4.55
CA ILE A 70 3.15 19.23 3.91
C ILE A 70 4.21 18.26 4.41
N GLN A 71 3.80 17.04 4.71
CA GLN A 71 4.71 15.98 5.15
C GLN A 71 4.45 14.65 4.48
N LEU A 72 5.50 13.83 4.43
CA LEU A 72 5.51 12.45 3.95
C LEU A 72 5.70 11.54 5.16
N PHE A 73 5.09 10.35 5.08
CA PHE A 73 5.23 9.33 6.10
C PHE A 73 6.15 8.22 5.62
N ARG A 74 7.33 8.07 6.25
CA ARG A 74 8.33 7.03 6.02
C ARG A 74 8.69 6.78 4.54
N PRO A 75 8.96 7.82 3.72
CA PRO A 75 9.23 7.65 2.30
C PRO A 75 10.52 6.87 2.03
N ASP A 76 11.49 6.88 2.96
CA ASP A 76 12.70 6.06 2.95
C ASP A 76 12.37 4.56 2.90
N LYS A 77 11.34 4.11 3.62
CA LYS A 77 10.91 2.71 3.61
C LYS A 77 10.24 2.29 2.31
N ASN A 78 9.58 3.23 1.61
CA ASN A 78 9.11 3.00 0.25
C ASN A 78 10.29 2.85 -0.72
N ALA A 79 11.31 3.71 -0.61
CA ALA A 79 12.52 3.60 -1.42
C ALA A 79 13.24 2.26 -1.22
N GLU A 80 13.48 1.87 0.03
CA GLU A 80 14.09 0.58 0.37
C GLU A 80 13.27 -0.62 -0.16
N ARG A 81 11.94 -0.55 -0.11
CA ARG A 81 11.08 -1.60 -0.65
C ARG A 81 11.10 -1.66 -2.17
N LEU A 82 11.14 -0.50 -2.85
CA LEU A 82 11.34 -0.45 -4.29
C LEU A 82 12.68 -1.07 -4.70
N GLN A 83 13.76 -0.80 -3.95
CA GLN A 83 15.07 -1.41 -4.18
C GLN A 83 15.02 -2.93 -4.06
N ARG A 84 14.43 -3.48 -2.99
CA ARG A 84 14.25 -4.93 -2.85
C ARG A 84 13.41 -5.55 -3.97
N THR A 85 12.38 -4.84 -4.43
CA THR A 85 11.58 -5.27 -5.58
C THR A 85 12.40 -5.23 -6.88
N ALA A 86 13.21 -4.19 -7.07
CA ALA A 86 14.09 -4.05 -8.22
C ALA A 86 15.13 -5.20 -8.26
N ASP A 87 15.77 -5.51 -7.14
CA ASP A 87 16.71 -6.63 -7.04
C ASP A 87 16.06 -7.95 -7.45
N ARG A 88 14.82 -8.20 -6.98
CA ARG A 88 14.08 -9.43 -7.32
C ARG A 88 13.82 -9.57 -8.82
N LEU A 89 13.67 -8.46 -9.55
CA LEU A 89 13.39 -8.42 -10.97
C LEU A 89 14.63 -8.07 -11.84
N LEU A 90 15.83 -8.04 -11.25
CA LEU A 90 17.08 -7.64 -11.92
C LEU A 90 16.98 -6.26 -12.60
N MET A 91 16.40 -5.30 -11.88
CA MET A 91 16.27 -3.90 -12.28
C MET A 91 17.27 -3.03 -11.49
N PRO A 92 17.72 -1.88 -12.03
CA PRO A 92 18.58 -0.98 -11.29
C PRO A 92 17.84 -0.40 -10.07
N GLN A 93 18.51 -0.36 -8.94
CA GLN A 93 17.98 0.31 -7.75
C GLN A 93 17.88 1.82 -8.00
N VAL A 94 16.76 2.42 -7.58
CA VAL A 94 16.65 3.87 -7.43
C VAL A 94 17.24 4.24 -6.07
N PRO A 95 18.31 5.08 -6.00
CA PRO A 95 18.88 5.47 -4.72
C PRO A 95 17.84 6.12 -3.79
N THR A 96 17.92 5.85 -2.50
CA THR A 96 16.96 6.37 -1.52
C THR A 96 16.86 7.90 -1.55
N GLU A 97 18.00 8.59 -1.66
CA GLU A 97 18.00 10.06 -1.74
C GLU A 97 17.32 10.55 -3.01
N MET A 98 17.61 9.93 -4.17
CA MET A 98 16.95 10.26 -5.45
C MET A 98 15.43 10.03 -5.36
N PHE A 99 15.00 8.91 -4.76
CA PHE A 99 13.57 8.61 -4.59
C PHE A 99 12.87 9.66 -3.74
N VAL A 100 13.42 9.97 -2.55
CA VAL A 100 12.81 10.92 -1.62
C VAL A 100 12.80 12.34 -2.20
N ASP A 101 13.88 12.74 -2.87
CA ASP A 101 13.96 14.05 -3.51
C ASP A 101 12.95 14.18 -4.67
N ALA A 102 12.85 13.16 -5.53
CA ALA A 102 11.87 13.11 -6.61
C ALA A 102 10.42 13.22 -6.09
N VAL A 103 10.11 12.51 -4.98
CA VAL A 103 8.80 12.62 -4.31
C VAL A 103 8.56 14.05 -3.82
N LYS A 104 9.54 14.69 -3.18
CA LYS A 104 9.40 16.09 -2.73
C LYS A 104 9.20 17.04 -3.91
N GLN A 105 9.95 16.89 -4.98
CA GLN A 105 9.83 17.75 -6.17
C GLN A 105 8.43 17.68 -6.77
N VAL A 106 7.89 16.47 -6.99
CA VAL A 106 6.57 16.31 -7.61
C VAL A 106 5.44 16.78 -6.70
N VAL A 107 5.58 16.60 -5.37
CA VAL A 107 4.60 17.11 -4.39
C VAL A 107 4.60 18.65 -4.36
N ARG A 108 5.78 19.28 -4.28
CA ARG A 108 5.90 20.76 -4.33
C ARG A 108 5.32 21.33 -5.61
N ALA A 109 5.62 20.71 -6.76
CA ALA A 109 5.10 21.18 -8.05
C ALA A 109 3.57 21.07 -8.17
N ASN A 110 2.93 20.22 -7.38
CA ASN A 110 1.48 20.03 -7.33
C ASN A 110 0.89 20.39 -5.95
N GLU A 111 1.54 21.27 -5.20
CA GLU A 111 1.16 21.60 -3.81
C GLU A 111 -0.30 22.01 -3.66
N GLU A 112 -0.84 22.76 -4.62
CA GLU A 112 -2.22 23.25 -4.60
C GLU A 112 -3.26 22.12 -4.66
N TYR A 113 -2.85 20.90 -5.05
CA TYR A 113 -3.68 19.69 -5.11
C TYR A 113 -3.57 18.81 -3.86
N VAL A 114 -2.75 19.17 -2.89
CA VAL A 114 -2.73 18.46 -1.59
C VAL A 114 -3.99 18.87 -0.82
N PRO A 115 -4.91 17.92 -0.53
CA PRO A 115 -6.17 18.23 0.13
C PRO A 115 -5.97 19.03 1.43
N PRO A 116 -6.87 19.96 1.75
CA PRO A 116 -6.80 20.73 2.98
C PRO A 116 -6.86 19.85 4.22
N TYR A 117 -6.17 20.27 5.28
CA TYR A 117 -6.28 19.65 6.59
C TYR A 117 -7.74 19.62 7.05
N GLY A 118 -8.16 18.51 7.70
CA GLY A 118 -9.51 18.31 8.20
C GLY A 118 -10.50 17.67 7.22
N THR A 119 -10.15 17.57 5.92
CA THR A 119 -11.01 16.87 4.93
C THR A 119 -10.81 15.35 4.96
N GLY A 120 -9.76 14.85 5.61
CA GLY A 120 -9.35 13.45 5.57
C GLY A 120 -8.76 13.00 4.22
N GLY A 121 -8.76 13.90 3.22
CA GLY A 121 -8.13 13.67 1.93
C GLY A 121 -6.60 13.77 1.99
N THR A 122 -5.92 13.17 1.02
CA THR A 122 -4.46 13.14 0.93
C THR A 122 -4.02 13.22 -0.52
N LEU A 123 -2.77 13.61 -0.78
CA LEU A 123 -2.20 13.47 -2.12
C LEU A 123 -1.55 12.09 -2.23
N TYR A 124 -2.15 11.22 -3.04
CA TYR A 124 -1.59 9.89 -3.33
C TYR A 124 -0.44 10.01 -4.32
N ILE A 125 0.65 9.33 -4.04
CA ILE A 125 1.90 9.36 -4.82
C ILE A 125 2.14 7.97 -5.37
N ARG A 126 2.33 7.87 -6.69
CA ARG A 126 2.58 6.62 -7.40
C ARG A 126 3.94 6.62 -8.09
N PRO A 127 5.02 6.17 -7.42
CA PRO A 127 6.28 5.82 -8.08
C PRO A 127 6.11 4.54 -8.92
N LEU A 128 6.72 4.54 -10.10
CA LEU A 128 6.73 3.41 -11.04
C LEU A 128 8.14 3.28 -11.65
N LEU A 129 8.67 2.05 -11.64
CA LEU A 129 9.93 1.68 -12.28
C LEU A 129 9.64 0.60 -13.32
N ILE A 130 10.00 0.82 -14.58
CA ILE A 130 9.72 -0.09 -15.71
C ILE A 130 10.94 -0.34 -16.57
N GLY A 131 11.11 -1.57 -17.02
CA GLY A 131 12.05 -1.94 -18.07
C GLY A 131 11.51 -1.56 -19.45
N VAL A 132 12.32 -0.89 -20.26
CA VAL A 132 11.95 -0.40 -21.58
C VAL A 132 12.99 -0.81 -22.62
N GLY A 133 12.76 -0.43 -23.88
CA GLY A 133 13.65 -0.74 -24.99
C GLY A 133 13.14 -1.88 -25.88
N ASP A 134 13.92 -2.21 -26.93
CA ASP A 134 13.54 -3.16 -27.98
C ASP A 134 13.99 -4.59 -27.63
N ILE A 135 13.23 -5.27 -26.78
CA ILE A 135 13.57 -6.60 -26.26
C ILE A 135 12.35 -7.54 -26.35
N ILE A 136 12.48 -8.63 -27.09
CA ILE A 136 11.43 -9.66 -27.20
C ILE A 136 11.80 -10.98 -26.51
N GLY A 137 12.93 -11.09 -25.89
CA GLY A 137 13.35 -12.26 -25.11
C GLY A 137 13.13 -12.07 -23.60
N VAL A 138 12.97 -13.17 -22.85
CA VAL A 138 12.90 -13.13 -21.37
C VAL A 138 14.29 -12.87 -20.81
N LYS A 139 14.67 -11.61 -20.76
CA LYS A 139 15.92 -11.09 -20.16
C LYS A 139 15.68 -9.73 -19.54
N PRO A 140 16.55 -9.27 -18.61
CA PRO A 140 16.47 -7.90 -18.08
C PRO A 140 16.59 -6.85 -19.19
N ALA A 141 15.87 -5.75 -19.03
CA ALA A 141 16.03 -4.58 -19.87
C ALA A 141 17.44 -3.97 -19.70
N GLU A 142 17.86 -3.20 -20.69
CA GLU A 142 19.11 -2.43 -20.65
C GLU A 142 18.83 -0.96 -20.28
N GLU A 143 17.59 -0.52 -20.52
CA GLU A 143 17.10 0.82 -20.19
C GLU A 143 15.87 0.75 -19.29
N TYR A 144 15.73 1.74 -18.41
CA TYR A 144 14.60 1.81 -17.48
C TYR A 144 14.09 3.25 -17.35
N ILE A 145 12.82 3.36 -17.01
CA ILE A 145 12.18 4.63 -16.65
C ILE A 145 11.73 4.54 -15.19
N PHE A 146 12.13 5.53 -14.40
CA PHE A 146 11.55 5.82 -13.10
C PHE A 146 10.69 7.06 -13.21
N THR A 147 9.40 6.95 -12.88
CA THR A 147 8.45 8.06 -12.96
C THR A 147 7.58 8.12 -11.72
N ILE A 148 7.16 9.32 -11.35
CA ILE A 148 6.23 9.54 -10.24
C ILE A 148 5.13 10.48 -10.71
N PHE A 149 3.87 10.04 -10.57
CA PHE A 149 2.73 10.94 -10.66
C PHE A 149 1.98 10.98 -9.34
N VAL A 150 1.18 12.04 -9.16
CA VAL A 150 0.40 12.26 -7.94
C VAL A 150 -1.04 12.60 -8.30
N MET A 151 -1.96 12.30 -7.38
CA MET A 151 -3.36 12.68 -7.51
C MET A 151 -4.01 12.87 -6.15
N PRO A 152 -4.94 13.83 -5.97
CA PRO A 152 -5.69 13.94 -4.73
C PRO A 152 -6.66 12.77 -4.60
N VAL A 153 -6.75 12.22 -3.40
CA VAL A 153 -7.69 11.16 -3.05
C VAL A 153 -8.45 11.55 -1.79
N GLY A 154 -9.72 11.17 -1.74
CA GLY A 154 -10.57 11.42 -0.58
C GLY A 154 -10.29 10.48 0.58
N ASN A 155 -11.06 10.68 1.64
CA ASN A 155 -11.09 9.73 2.74
C ASN A 155 -11.58 8.36 2.22
N TYR A 156 -10.84 7.31 2.55
CA TYR A 156 -11.19 5.96 2.12
C TYR A 156 -12.57 5.53 2.65
N PHE A 157 -12.89 5.89 3.88
CA PHE A 157 -14.19 5.60 4.49
C PHE A 157 -15.06 6.86 4.46
N LYS A 158 -15.94 6.95 3.47
CA LYS A 158 -17.00 7.98 3.46
C LYS A 158 -17.98 7.69 4.60
N GLY A 159 -18.06 8.57 5.57
CA GLY A 159 -18.91 8.39 6.75
C GLY A 159 -18.20 7.83 7.99
N GLY A 160 -16.89 7.69 7.97
CA GLY A 160 -16.07 7.24 9.09
C GLY A 160 -15.63 5.78 8.99
N LEU A 161 -14.71 5.39 9.87
CA LEU A 161 -14.16 4.04 9.92
C LEU A 161 -15.26 3.03 10.29
N THR A 162 -15.54 2.10 9.39
CA THR A 162 -16.58 1.06 9.56
C THR A 162 -16.02 -0.32 9.23
N PRO A 163 -16.44 -1.38 9.94
CA PRO A 163 -16.03 -2.74 9.60
C PRO A 163 -16.58 -3.18 8.25
N THR A 164 -15.87 -4.08 7.61
CA THR A 164 -16.29 -4.72 6.37
C THR A 164 -16.02 -6.23 6.44
N ASN A 165 -16.76 -7.00 5.62
CA ASN A 165 -16.69 -8.46 5.62
C ASN A 165 -15.86 -8.97 4.44
N PHE A 166 -15.17 -10.07 4.65
CA PHE A 166 -14.26 -10.69 3.69
C PHE A 166 -14.61 -12.17 3.50
N ILE A 167 -14.17 -12.75 2.37
CA ILE A 167 -14.35 -14.17 2.06
C ILE A 167 -13.00 -14.83 1.82
N VAL A 168 -12.82 -16.04 2.34
CA VAL A 168 -11.61 -16.85 2.06
C VAL A 168 -11.65 -17.33 0.61
N SER A 169 -10.50 -17.28 -0.06
CA SER A 169 -10.29 -17.89 -1.38
C SER A 169 -9.69 -19.27 -1.23
N ASP A 170 -10.44 -20.31 -1.62
CA ASP A 170 -9.94 -21.68 -1.67
C ASP A 170 -9.35 -22.04 -3.04
N ASP A 171 -9.77 -21.34 -4.10
CA ASP A 171 -9.43 -21.65 -5.50
C ASP A 171 -8.26 -20.82 -6.04
N TYR A 172 -7.89 -19.73 -5.38
CA TYR A 172 -6.91 -18.78 -5.91
C TYR A 172 -5.92 -18.36 -4.86
N ASP A 173 -4.64 -18.48 -5.20
CA ASP A 173 -3.52 -17.98 -4.41
C ASP A 173 -3.16 -16.53 -4.81
N ARG A 174 -2.67 -15.75 -3.85
CA ARG A 174 -2.14 -14.42 -4.14
C ARG A 174 -0.78 -14.48 -4.84
N ALA A 175 0.08 -15.38 -4.39
CA ALA A 175 1.43 -15.57 -4.92
C ALA A 175 1.95 -16.97 -4.56
N ALA A 176 2.75 -17.56 -5.46
CA ALA A 176 3.41 -18.83 -5.20
C ALA A 176 4.45 -18.70 -4.06
N PRO A 177 4.72 -19.80 -3.30
CA PRO A 177 5.85 -19.87 -2.38
C PRO A 177 7.15 -19.53 -3.14
N HIS A 178 8.01 -18.71 -2.54
CA HIS A 178 9.26 -18.23 -3.19
C HIS A 178 9.07 -17.54 -4.55
N GLY A 179 7.83 -17.15 -4.90
CA GLY A 179 7.50 -16.36 -6.09
C GLY A 179 7.83 -14.88 -5.92
N THR A 180 6.93 -14.01 -6.36
CA THR A 180 7.08 -12.54 -6.29
C THR A 180 6.20 -11.89 -5.22
N GLY A 181 5.62 -12.67 -4.29
CA GLY A 181 4.68 -12.16 -3.30
C GLY A 181 5.23 -11.02 -2.43
N ALA A 182 6.51 -11.11 -2.03
CA ALA A 182 7.19 -10.08 -1.24
C ALA A 182 7.65 -8.87 -2.09
N ALA A 183 7.55 -8.93 -3.41
CA ALA A 183 7.89 -7.86 -4.33
C ALA A 183 6.64 -7.09 -4.75
N LYS A 184 6.75 -5.76 -4.88
CA LYS A 184 5.61 -4.92 -5.27
C LYS A 184 5.52 -4.78 -6.80
N VAL A 185 5.03 -5.84 -7.44
CA VAL A 185 4.99 -6.02 -8.90
C VAL A 185 3.55 -6.14 -9.41
N GLY A 186 3.28 -5.65 -10.59
CA GLY A 186 1.94 -5.63 -11.17
C GLY A 186 1.31 -7.02 -11.36
N GLY A 187 2.13 -8.05 -11.61
CA GLY A 187 1.65 -9.42 -11.78
C GLY A 187 0.89 -9.95 -10.56
N ASN A 188 1.32 -9.61 -9.33
CA ASN A 188 0.61 -10.02 -8.11
C ASN A 188 -0.79 -9.38 -8.04
N TYR A 189 -0.96 -8.19 -8.58
CA TYR A 189 -2.25 -7.47 -8.59
C TYR A 189 -3.15 -7.91 -9.74
N ALA A 190 -2.59 -8.23 -10.90
CA ALA A 190 -3.34 -8.77 -12.01
C ALA A 190 -3.98 -10.13 -11.64
N ALA A 191 -3.26 -10.99 -10.93
CA ALA A 191 -3.77 -12.26 -10.43
C ALA A 191 -4.95 -12.10 -9.45
N SER A 192 -5.03 -10.99 -8.72
CA SER A 192 -6.10 -10.73 -7.75
C SER A 192 -7.40 -10.20 -8.34
N LEU A 193 -7.45 -9.87 -9.65
CA LEU A 193 -8.64 -9.28 -10.28
C LEU A 193 -9.85 -10.21 -10.26
N LEU A 194 -9.66 -11.48 -10.63
CA LEU A 194 -10.76 -12.46 -10.67
C LEU A 194 -11.28 -12.81 -9.27
N PRO A 195 -10.44 -13.23 -8.30
CA PRO A 195 -10.93 -13.50 -6.95
C PRO A 195 -11.57 -12.28 -6.28
N GLY A 196 -11.02 -11.07 -6.46
CA GLY A 196 -11.63 -9.85 -5.97
C GLY A 196 -13.00 -9.54 -6.60
N LYS A 197 -13.19 -9.87 -7.90
CA LYS A 197 -14.51 -9.77 -8.54
C LYS A 197 -15.49 -10.78 -7.94
N ILE A 198 -15.07 -12.02 -7.75
CA ILE A 198 -15.92 -13.07 -7.14
C ILE A 198 -16.37 -12.66 -5.73
N ALA A 199 -15.47 -12.11 -4.91
CA ALA A 199 -15.80 -11.60 -3.58
C ALA A 199 -16.88 -10.51 -3.65
N LYS A 200 -16.71 -9.52 -4.54
CA LYS A 200 -17.68 -8.42 -4.73
C LYS A 200 -19.03 -8.91 -5.23
N ASP A 201 -19.07 -9.87 -6.16
CA ASP A 201 -20.32 -10.47 -6.66
C ASP A 201 -21.08 -11.20 -5.53
N LYS A 202 -20.37 -11.65 -4.49
CA LYS A 202 -20.93 -12.25 -3.27
C LYS A 202 -21.13 -11.24 -2.13
N HIS A 203 -21.02 -9.93 -2.40
CA HIS A 203 -21.17 -8.83 -1.44
C HIS A 203 -20.14 -8.75 -0.33
N PHE A 204 -18.92 -9.31 -0.53
CA PHE A 204 -17.77 -9.12 0.34
C PHE A 204 -16.88 -7.99 -0.18
N SER A 205 -16.14 -7.36 0.73
CA SER A 205 -15.23 -6.25 0.39
C SER A 205 -14.04 -6.69 -0.42
N ASP A 206 -13.42 -7.81 -0.06
CA ASP A 206 -12.29 -8.42 -0.77
C ASP A 206 -12.06 -9.85 -0.25
N VAL A 207 -10.93 -10.45 -0.61
CA VAL A 207 -10.56 -11.84 -0.38
C VAL A 207 -9.54 -11.97 0.74
N ILE A 208 -9.70 -12.99 1.60
CA ILE A 208 -8.62 -13.50 2.45
C ILE A 208 -7.86 -14.56 1.66
N TYR A 209 -6.56 -14.34 1.44
CA TYR A 209 -5.68 -15.32 0.82
C TYR A 209 -5.01 -16.18 1.87
N LEU A 210 -4.96 -17.49 1.59
CA LEU A 210 -4.28 -18.47 2.41
C LEU A 210 -2.86 -18.73 1.90
N ASP A 211 -2.05 -19.38 2.73
CA ASP A 211 -0.73 -19.86 2.33
C ASP A 211 -0.85 -20.88 1.17
N PRO A 212 -0.10 -20.68 0.08
CA PRO A 212 -0.27 -21.52 -1.12
C PRO A 212 0.29 -22.94 -0.98
N ALA A 213 0.97 -23.26 0.12
CA ALA A 213 1.52 -24.58 0.36
C ALA A 213 0.53 -25.53 1.04
N THR A 214 -0.27 -25.03 1.99
CA THR A 214 -1.16 -25.87 2.80
C THR A 214 -2.62 -25.41 2.81
N HIS A 215 -2.90 -24.19 2.40
CA HIS A 215 -4.22 -23.53 2.45
C HIS A 215 -4.84 -23.56 3.86
N THR A 216 -4.00 -23.47 4.89
CA THR A 216 -4.45 -23.51 6.28
C THR A 216 -4.19 -22.25 7.09
N LYS A 217 -3.39 -21.33 6.56
CA LYS A 217 -2.95 -20.13 7.26
C LYS A 217 -3.29 -18.89 6.46
N ILE A 218 -3.72 -17.84 7.14
CA ILE A 218 -3.94 -16.52 6.51
C ILE A 218 -2.59 -15.90 6.14
N GLU A 219 -2.48 -15.36 4.92
CA GLU A 219 -1.34 -14.55 4.48
C GLU A 219 -1.70 -13.08 4.31
N GLU A 220 -2.61 -12.76 3.41
CA GLU A 220 -2.97 -11.38 3.10
C GLU A 220 -4.48 -11.19 2.87
N VAL A 221 -4.93 -9.96 2.92
CA VAL A 221 -6.32 -9.54 2.69
C VAL A 221 -6.36 -8.65 1.46
N GLY A 222 -6.80 -9.19 0.32
CA GLY A 222 -6.76 -8.46 -0.94
C GLY A 222 -5.37 -7.91 -1.25
N SER A 223 -5.21 -6.61 -1.21
CA SER A 223 -3.93 -5.89 -1.39
C SER A 223 -3.35 -5.32 -0.08
N ALA A 224 -3.80 -5.81 1.07
CA ALA A 224 -3.45 -5.36 2.42
C ALA A 224 -2.96 -6.51 3.30
N ASN A 225 -2.28 -6.21 4.41
CA ASN A 225 -1.83 -7.21 5.35
C ASN A 225 -2.88 -7.45 6.45
N PHE A 226 -3.03 -8.69 6.87
CA PHE A 226 -3.90 -9.08 7.99
C PHE A 226 -3.26 -8.77 9.33
N PHE A 227 -4.07 -8.39 10.33
CA PHE A 227 -3.73 -8.45 11.74
C PHE A 227 -4.94 -8.85 12.58
N GLY A 228 -4.69 -9.42 13.75
CA GLY A 228 -5.71 -9.72 14.76
C GLY A 228 -5.24 -9.32 16.14
N ILE A 229 -6.20 -8.94 17.00
CA ILE A 229 -5.97 -8.62 18.42
C ILE A 229 -6.54 -9.76 19.26
N THR A 230 -5.73 -10.34 20.13
CA THR A 230 -6.17 -11.40 21.04
C THR A 230 -6.67 -10.82 22.38
N LYS A 231 -7.41 -11.63 23.13
CA LYS A 231 -7.83 -11.29 24.51
C LYS A 231 -6.67 -11.12 25.51
N ASN A 232 -5.45 -11.50 25.11
CA ASN A 232 -4.25 -11.39 25.94
C ASN A 232 -3.42 -10.16 25.57
N ASP A 233 -4.03 -9.16 24.93
CA ASP A 233 -3.37 -7.93 24.47
C ASP A 233 -2.19 -8.20 23.51
N GLU A 234 -2.37 -9.16 22.59
CA GLU A 234 -1.39 -9.45 21.54
C GLU A 234 -1.87 -8.88 20.20
N PHE A 235 -0.96 -8.21 19.48
CA PHE A 235 -1.12 -7.82 18.09
C PHE A 235 -0.44 -8.88 17.23
N VAL A 236 -1.22 -9.71 16.54
CA VAL A 236 -0.73 -10.86 15.77
C VAL A 236 -0.89 -10.58 14.29
N THR A 237 0.16 -10.82 13.50
CA THR A 237 0.12 -10.65 12.04
C THR A 237 0.92 -11.77 11.36
N PRO A 238 0.49 -12.22 10.16
CA PRO A 238 1.19 -13.25 9.42
C PRO A 238 2.62 -12.84 9.02
N LEU A 239 3.53 -13.81 9.07
CA LEU A 239 4.89 -13.70 8.55
C LEU A 239 5.17 -14.85 7.60
N SER A 240 5.45 -14.55 6.35
CA SER A 240 5.83 -15.52 5.32
C SER A 240 6.67 -14.84 4.24
N PRO A 241 7.53 -15.57 3.51
CA PRO A 241 8.33 -15.01 2.42
C PRO A 241 7.50 -14.58 1.20
N SER A 242 6.22 -14.94 1.12
CA SER A 242 5.30 -14.56 0.05
C SER A 242 4.45 -13.32 0.40
N ILE A 243 4.51 -12.81 1.61
CA ILE A 243 3.78 -11.62 2.06
C ILE A 243 4.55 -10.35 1.70
N LEU A 244 3.85 -9.33 1.19
CA LEU A 244 4.46 -8.02 0.95
C LEU A 244 4.82 -7.35 2.28
N PRO A 245 6.10 -6.93 2.49
CA PRO A 245 6.53 -6.20 3.67
C PRO A 245 5.87 -4.81 3.72
N SER A 246 4.79 -4.68 4.46
CA SER A 246 3.99 -3.45 4.52
C SER A 246 4.58 -2.44 5.50
N ILE A 247 4.79 -1.21 5.03
CA ILE A 247 5.24 -0.09 5.88
C ILE A 247 4.20 0.21 6.96
N THR A 248 2.91 0.14 6.60
CA THR A 248 1.81 0.32 7.55
C THR A 248 1.82 -0.77 8.63
N LYS A 249 1.96 -2.04 8.24
CA LYS A 249 2.03 -3.17 9.20
C LYS A 249 3.17 -2.97 10.21
N TYR A 250 4.36 -2.67 9.75
CA TYR A 250 5.51 -2.45 10.65
C TYR A 250 5.36 -1.19 11.52
N SER A 251 4.67 -0.18 11.01
CA SER A 251 4.33 0.98 11.83
C SER A 251 3.30 0.62 12.91
N LEU A 252 2.29 -0.18 12.59
CA LEU A 252 1.29 -0.65 13.55
C LEU A 252 1.89 -1.59 14.61
N LEU A 253 2.81 -2.49 14.24
CA LEU A 253 3.56 -3.32 15.20
C LEU A 253 4.30 -2.45 16.22
N TYR A 254 4.99 -1.42 15.75
CA TYR A 254 5.70 -0.47 16.62
C TYR A 254 4.72 0.28 17.53
N LEU A 255 3.62 0.82 17.01
CA LEU A 255 2.64 1.57 17.79
C LEU A 255 1.89 0.67 18.79
N ALA A 256 1.58 -0.56 18.39
CA ALA A 256 0.97 -1.55 19.26
C ALA A 256 1.83 -1.78 20.52
N GLU A 257 3.13 -1.99 20.33
CA GLU A 257 4.06 -2.21 21.45
C GLU A 257 4.30 -0.94 22.27
N HIS A 258 4.75 0.14 21.60
CA HIS A 258 5.31 1.31 22.31
C HIS A 258 4.28 2.34 22.75
N ARG A 259 3.07 2.33 22.16
CA ARG A 259 2.01 3.30 22.46
C ARG A 259 0.81 2.67 23.17
N LEU A 260 0.48 1.43 22.81
CA LEU A 260 -0.70 0.75 23.37
C LEU A 260 -0.36 -0.36 24.37
N GLY A 261 0.92 -0.74 24.52
CA GLY A 261 1.36 -1.78 25.46
C GLY A 261 0.95 -3.20 25.03
N LEU A 262 0.63 -3.40 23.76
CA LEU A 262 0.32 -4.72 23.21
C LEU A 262 1.61 -5.49 22.92
N LYS A 263 1.53 -6.82 22.98
CA LYS A 263 2.65 -7.68 22.58
C LYS A 263 2.60 -7.95 21.08
N PRO A 264 3.57 -7.48 20.28
CA PRO A 264 3.62 -7.76 18.85
C PRO A 264 4.06 -9.21 18.59
N ILE A 265 3.36 -9.90 17.69
CA ILE A 265 3.67 -11.26 17.27
C ILE A 265 3.59 -11.35 15.76
N GLU A 266 4.70 -11.73 15.13
CA GLU A 266 4.74 -12.09 13.71
C GLU A 266 4.92 -13.61 13.61
N GLY A 267 4.05 -14.29 12.86
CA GLY A 267 4.11 -15.74 12.72
C GLY A 267 2.95 -16.32 11.94
N ASP A 268 2.75 -17.63 12.09
CA ASP A 268 1.62 -18.31 11.47
C ASP A 268 0.29 -17.86 12.08
N VAL A 269 -0.71 -17.64 11.23
CA VAL A 269 -2.09 -17.35 11.62
C VAL A 269 -3.01 -18.42 11.03
N PRO A 270 -3.17 -19.58 11.72
CA PRO A 270 -4.04 -20.64 11.23
C PRO A 270 -5.49 -20.15 11.09
N LEU A 271 -6.13 -20.49 9.98
CA LEU A 271 -7.54 -20.17 9.74
C LEU A 271 -8.46 -20.78 10.82
N ALA A 272 -8.10 -21.95 11.33
CA ALA A 272 -8.82 -22.62 12.43
C ALA A 272 -8.74 -21.85 13.76
N ASP A 273 -7.83 -20.89 13.88
CA ASP A 273 -7.58 -20.13 15.11
C ASP A 273 -8.27 -18.77 15.14
N LEU A 274 -9.14 -18.46 14.19
CA LEU A 274 -9.85 -17.15 14.13
C LEU A 274 -10.55 -16.79 15.46
N GLY A 275 -11.08 -17.77 16.17
CA GLY A 275 -11.72 -17.59 17.48
C GLY A 275 -10.82 -17.08 18.60
N LYS A 276 -9.49 -16.99 18.41
CA LYS A 276 -8.55 -16.38 19.35
C LYS A 276 -8.58 -14.85 19.30
N PHE A 277 -9.04 -14.28 18.19
CA PHE A 277 -9.04 -12.84 17.98
C PHE A 277 -10.35 -12.21 18.44
N THR A 278 -10.25 -11.15 19.21
CA THR A 278 -11.36 -10.30 19.64
C THR A 278 -11.62 -9.18 18.62
N GLU A 279 -10.60 -8.79 17.88
CA GLU A 279 -10.67 -7.81 16.79
C GLU A 279 -9.77 -8.27 15.65
N ALA A 280 -10.09 -7.89 14.42
CA ALA A 280 -9.25 -8.11 13.27
C ALA A 280 -9.28 -6.92 12.31
N GLY A 281 -8.23 -6.79 11.50
CA GLY A 281 -8.14 -5.74 10.51
C GLY A 281 -7.20 -6.07 9.37
N ALA A 282 -7.40 -5.36 8.26
CA ALA A 282 -6.47 -5.29 7.15
C ALA A 282 -5.78 -3.93 7.16
N CYS A 283 -4.48 -3.88 6.88
CA CYS A 283 -3.73 -2.62 6.92
C CYS A 283 -2.88 -2.40 5.66
N GLY A 284 -2.83 -1.14 5.23
CA GLY A 284 -2.08 -0.73 4.04
C GLY A 284 -2.17 0.77 3.79
N THR A 285 -1.43 1.27 2.81
CA THR A 285 -1.33 2.72 2.54
C THR A 285 -2.68 3.35 2.16
N ALA A 286 -3.54 2.64 1.42
CA ALA A 286 -4.78 3.21 0.91
C ALA A 286 -5.77 3.54 2.04
N ALA A 287 -6.15 2.55 2.83
CA ALA A 287 -7.16 2.66 3.89
C ALA A 287 -6.58 2.93 5.28
N VAL A 288 -5.26 2.84 5.46
CA VAL A 288 -4.55 2.77 6.75
C VAL A 288 -4.91 1.49 7.50
N ILE A 289 -6.11 1.40 8.04
CA ILE A 289 -6.71 0.18 8.59
C ILE A 289 -8.13 0.04 8.02
N SER A 290 -8.47 -1.15 7.57
CA SER A 290 -9.85 -1.58 7.30
C SER A 290 -10.23 -2.59 8.38
N PRO A 291 -11.11 -2.23 9.33
CA PRO A 291 -11.57 -3.17 10.35
C PRO A 291 -12.31 -4.33 9.69
N ILE A 292 -12.06 -5.55 10.15
CA ILE A 292 -12.74 -6.75 9.67
C ILE A 292 -13.88 -7.06 10.63
N GLY A 293 -15.14 -6.99 10.14
CA GLY A 293 -16.33 -7.38 10.88
C GLY A 293 -16.46 -8.89 10.95
N GLY A 294 -16.32 -9.55 9.80
CA GLY A 294 -16.37 -11.00 9.72
C GLY A 294 -15.64 -11.58 8.51
N ILE A 295 -15.33 -12.86 8.60
CA ILE A 295 -14.72 -13.67 7.53
C ILE A 295 -15.61 -14.88 7.23
N GLN A 296 -15.97 -15.06 5.96
CA GLN A 296 -16.67 -16.22 5.43
C GLN A 296 -15.67 -17.27 4.93
N HIS A 297 -15.83 -18.51 5.36
CA HIS A 297 -15.12 -19.66 4.81
C HIS A 297 -16.10 -20.84 4.63
N GLY A 298 -16.34 -21.26 3.41
CA GLY A 298 -17.40 -22.22 3.11
C GLY A 298 -18.74 -21.72 3.61
N ASP A 299 -19.43 -22.49 4.45
CA ASP A 299 -20.71 -22.13 5.08
C ASP A 299 -20.52 -21.41 6.44
N ASP A 300 -19.31 -21.37 6.98
CA ASP A 300 -19.00 -20.77 8.28
C ASP A 300 -18.69 -19.28 8.14
N PHE A 301 -19.38 -18.44 8.94
CA PHE A 301 -19.12 -17.01 9.05
C PHE A 301 -18.65 -16.68 10.45
N HIS A 302 -17.39 -16.26 10.56
CA HIS A 302 -16.78 -15.87 11.82
C HIS A 302 -16.84 -14.35 12.01
N VAL A 303 -17.55 -13.90 13.05
CA VAL A 303 -17.60 -12.48 13.45
C VAL A 303 -16.56 -12.23 14.55
N PHE A 304 -15.81 -11.13 14.43
CA PHE A 304 -14.86 -10.69 15.45
C PHE A 304 -15.55 -9.81 16.50
N TYR A 305 -15.19 -8.52 16.60
CA TYR A 305 -15.79 -7.61 17.57
C TYR A 305 -17.26 -7.30 17.23
N SER A 306 -17.52 -6.82 16.01
CA SER A 306 -18.84 -6.47 15.52
C SER A 306 -18.82 -6.30 14.00
N GLU A 307 -19.94 -6.56 13.33
CA GLU A 307 -20.11 -6.24 11.90
C GLU A 307 -20.38 -4.75 11.63
N THR A 308 -20.73 -3.99 12.67
CA THR A 308 -21.15 -2.58 12.54
C THR A 308 -20.33 -1.60 13.37
N GLU A 309 -19.63 -2.07 14.38
CA GLU A 309 -18.84 -1.26 15.29
C GLU A 309 -17.36 -1.62 15.20
N VAL A 310 -16.51 -0.62 15.22
CA VAL A 310 -15.04 -0.81 15.21
C VAL A 310 -14.56 -1.19 16.60
N GLY A 311 -13.74 -2.22 16.69
CA GLY A 311 -13.12 -2.64 17.93
C GLY A 311 -12.26 -1.53 18.55
N PRO A 312 -12.24 -1.39 19.88
CA PRO A 312 -11.59 -0.28 20.57
C PRO A 312 -10.07 -0.22 20.36
N VAL A 313 -9.39 -1.35 20.22
CA VAL A 313 -7.94 -1.38 19.97
C VAL A 313 -7.66 -0.98 18.52
N THR A 314 -8.41 -1.52 17.57
CA THR A 314 -8.32 -1.14 16.14
C THR A 314 -8.57 0.35 15.95
N ARG A 315 -9.54 0.93 16.65
CA ARG A 315 -9.82 2.38 16.64
C ARG A 315 -8.62 3.18 17.13
N LYS A 316 -8.05 2.82 18.28
CA LYS A 316 -6.88 3.50 18.84
C LYS A 316 -5.67 3.44 17.91
N LEU A 317 -5.40 2.28 17.30
CA LEU A 317 -4.31 2.13 16.32
C LEU A 317 -4.53 3.02 15.10
N TYR A 318 -5.76 3.09 14.60
CA TYR A 318 -6.12 3.95 13.47
C TYR A 318 -5.93 5.44 13.81
N ASP A 319 -6.45 5.87 14.95
CA ASP A 319 -6.39 7.28 15.40
C ASP A 319 -4.93 7.69 15.65
N GLU A 320 -4.13 6.84 16.29
CA GLU A 320 -2.70 7.09 16.54
C GLU A 320 -1.91 7.23 15.24
N LEU A 321 -2.06 6.27 14.31
CA LEU A 321 -1.32 6.31 13.06
C LEU A 321 -1.75 7.47 12.15
N THR A 322 -3.05 7.72 12.02
CA THR A 322 -3.54 8.87 11.23
C THR A 322 -3.17 10.20 11.88
N GLY A 323 -3.21 10.29 13.21
CA GLY A 323 -2.75 11.46 13.96
C GLY A 323 -1.28 11.79 13.67
N ILE A 324 -0.40 10.77 13.62
CA ILE A 324 0.99 10.93 13.21
C ILE A 324 1.09 11.41 11.75
N GLN A 325 0.31 10.80 10.84
CA GLN A 325 0.34 11.12 9.42
C GLN A 325 -0.13 12.54 9.12
N PHE A 326 -1.10 13.07 9.86
CA PHE A 326 -1.60 14.44 9.71
C PHE A 326 -0.90 15.46 10.63
N GLY A 327 0.01 15.00 11.51
CA GLY A 327 0.79 15.87 12.40
C GLY A 327 0.06 16.30 13.69
N ASP A 328 -1.01 15.60 14.05
CA ASP A 328 -1.78 15.82 15.29
C ASP A 328 -1.17 15.08 16.48
N VAL A 329 -0.40 14.02 16.22
CA VAL A 329 0.31 13.20 17.18
C VAL A 329 1.80 13.23 16.88
N GLU A 330 2.63 13.31 17.92
CA GLU A 330 4.08 13.29 17.80
C GLU A 330 4.55 11.95 17.21
N ALA A 331 5.30 12.04 16.10
CA ALA A 331 5.83 10.89 15.40
C ALA A 331 7.09 10.33 16.08
N PRO A 332 7.32 9.03 16.04
CA PRO A 332 8.65 8.47 16.30
C PRO A 332 9.71 9.10 15.38
N GLU A 333 10.94 9.17 15.88
CA GLU A 333 12.07 9.76 15.15
C GLU A 333 12.23 9.14 13.74
N GLY A 334 12.44 9.96 12.74
CA GLY A 334 12.67 9.56 11.35
C GLY A 334 11.42 9.14 10.57
N TRP A 335 10.21 9.15 11.18
CA TRP A 335 9.00 8.74 10.47
C TRP A 335 8.42 9.82 9.55
N ILE A 336 8.68 11.08 9.86
CA ILE A 336 8.14 12.21 9.11
C ILE A 336 9.26 12.92 8.35
N VAL A 337 8.99 13.16 7.08
CA VAL A 337 9.85 13.96 6.20
C VAL A 337 9.05 15.15 5.69
N LYS A 338 9.50 16.37 5.98
CA LYS A 338 8.88 17.60 5.47
C LYS A 338 9.19 17.80 3.98
N VAL A 339 8.20 18.28 3.25
CA VAL A 339 8.29 18.61 1.82
C VAL A 339 8.83 20.02 1.61
#